data_5e9088d9947bc797c27e2e0615eec1e7
#
_entry.id   5e9088d9947bc797c27e2e0615eec1e7
#
_cell.length_a   1.000
_cell.length_b   1.000
_cell.length_c   1.000
_cell.angle_alpha   90.00
_cell.angle_beta   90.00
_cell.angle_gamma   90.00
#
_symmetry.space_group_name_H-M   'P 1'
#
loop_
_entity.id
_entity.type
_entity.pdbx_description
1 polymer ?
#
loop_
_entity_poly.entity_id
_entity_poly.type
_entity_poly.pdbx_seq_one_letter_code
_entity_poly.pdbx_strand_id
1 'polypeptide(L)'
;LRRQRQMCIRDRYLLDEPTTGLHPADVSLLVQELNSLVDAGQTVIVVEHDLSVIAQADRVIEMGPGAGADGGQVVATGTPAQLAERDTATGKVLAERSA
;
A
#
# COMPACT_ATOMS: atom_id res chain seq x y z
N LEU A 1 -8.89 -18.10 -4.12
CA LEU A 1 -8.53 -16.72 -4.32
C LEU A 1 -8.03 -16.51 -5.74
N ARG A 2 -8.52 -15.47 -6.35
CA ARG A 2 -8.11 -15.12 -7.68
C ARG A 2 -6.61 -14.82 -7.73
N ARG A 3 -5.96 -15.34 -8.75
CA ARG A 3 -4.52 -15.11 -8.88
C ARG A 3 -4.23 -13.62 -9.13
N GLN A 4 -3.44 -13.06 -8.29
CA GLN A 4 -2.96 -11.70 -8.45
C GLN A 4 -1.53 -11.75 -8.96
N ARG A 5 -1.06 -10.61 -9.43
CA ARG A 5 0.33 -10.51 -9.82
C ARG A 5 1.18 -10.52 -8.56
N GLN A 6 1.72 -11.68 -8.27
CA GLN A 6 2.45 -11.93 -7.04
C GLN A 6 3.81 -12.51 -7.35
N MET A 7 4.83 -11.97 -6.73
CA MET A 7 6.18 -12.48 -6.82
C MET A 7 6.68 -12.79 -5.42
N CYS A 8 7.26 -13.96 -5.26
CA CYS A 8 7.84 -14.37 -4.00
C CYS A 8 9.32 -14.68 -4.23
N ILE A 9 10.19 -13.92 -3.58
CA ILE A 9 11.63 -14.12 -3.66
C ILE A 9 12.11 -14.34 -2.24
N ARG A 10 12.38 -15.61 -1.89
CA ARG A 10 12.71 -16.02 -0.53
C ARG A 10 11.54 -15.67 0.40
N ASP A 11 11.76 -14.75 1.34
CA ASP A 11 10.76 -14.33 2.31
C ASP A 11 10.16 -12.97 1.98
N ARG A 12 10.16 -12.60 0.70
CA ARG A 12 9.63 -11.32 0.25
C ARG A 12 8.48 -11.55 -0.73
N TYR A 13 7.46 -10.72 -0.60
CA TYR A 13 6.27 -10.77 -1.45
C TYR A 13 6.07 -9.42 -2.10
N LEU A 14 5.80 -9.42 -3.39
CA LEU A 14 5.44 -8.22 -4.12
C LEU A 14 4.07 -8.44 -4.74
N LEU A 15 3.11 -7.60 -4.35
CA LEU A 15 1.73 -7.69 -4.80
C LEU A 15 1.37 -6.40 -5.54
N ASP A 16 0.82 -6.56 -6.73
CA ASP A 16 0.47 -5.43 -7.59
C ASP A 16 -1.05 -5.26 -7.59
N GLU A 17 -1.54 -4.24 -6.91
CA GLU A 17 -2.95 -3.89 -6.77
C GLU A 17 -3.82 -5.09 -6.41
N PRO A 18 -3.50 -5.75 -5.28
CA PRO A 18 -4.22 -6.98 -4.91
C PRO A 18 -5.69 -6.76 -4.55
N THR A 19 -6.12 -5.51 -4.32
CA THR A 19 -7.51 -5.22 -3.98
C THR A 19 -8.41 -5.04 -5.20
N THR A 20 -7.85 -5.04 -6.41
CA THR A 20 -8.62 -4.83 -7.63
C THR A 20 -9.75 -5.84 -7.74
N GLY A 21 -10.98 -5.34 -7.83
CA GLY A 21 -12.16 -6.17 -7.97
C GLY A 21 -12.65 -6.82 -6.68
N LEU A 22 -12.02 -6.53 -5.55
CA LEU A 22 -12.44 -7.12 -4.28
C LEU A 22 -13.50 -6.27 -3.59
N HIS A 23 -14.44 -6.95 -2.94
CA HIS A 23 -15.40 -6.30 -2.06
C HIS A 23 -14.67 -5.80 -0.81
N PRO A 24 -15.13 -4.68 -0.19
CA PRO A 24 -14.46 -4.17 1.03
C PRO A 24 -14.25 -5.21 2.13
N ALA A 25 -15.18 -6.14 2.31
CA ALA A 25 -15.02 -7.19 3.30
C ALA A 25 -13.83 -8.10 2.97
N ASP A 26 -13.61 -8.36 1.67
CA ASP A 26 -12.50 -9.18 1.23
C ASP A 26 -11.19 -8.43 1.33
N VAL A 27 -11.21 -7.11 1.20
CA VAL A 27 -10.03 -6.29 1.42
C VAL A 27 -9.55 -6.42 2.87
N SER A 28 -10.48 -6.42 3.83
CA SER A 28 -10.14 -6.60 5.23
C SER A 28 -9.46 -7.94 5.48
N LEU A 29 -9.98 -8.99 4.86
CA LEU A 29 -9.37 -10.32 4.99
C LEU A 29 -7.98 -10.35 4.37
N LEU A 30 -7.82 -9.71 3.22
CA LEU A 30 -6.52 -9.62 2.57
C LEU A 30 -5.50 -8.93 3.47
N VAL A 31 -5.88 -7.82 4.09
CA VAL A 31 -4.99 -7.08 4.98
C VAL A 31 -4.60 -7.94 6.18
N GLN A 32 -5.54 -8.70 6.74
CA GLN A 32 -5.24 -9.61 7.84
C GLN A 32 -4.20 -10.66 7.43
N GLU A 33 -4.34 -11.20 6.23
CA GLU A 33 -3.39 -12.18 5.71
C GLU A 33 -2.01 -11.56 5.51
N LEU A 34 -1.96 -10.35 4.98
CA LEU A 34 -0.70 -9.66 4.77
C LEU A 34 -0.01 -9.36 6.10
N ASN A 35 -0.78 -8.93 7.10
CA ASN A 35 -0.24 -8.68 8.43
C ASN A 35 0.29 -9.95 9.07
N SER A 36 -0.37 -11.08 8.83
CA SER A 36 0.12 -12.37 9.34
C SER A 36 1.47 -12.73 8.75
N LEU A 37 1.66 -12.45 7.48
CA LEU A 37 2.96 -12.69 6.83
C LEU A 37 4.05 -11.80 7.43
N VAL A 38 3.74 -10.53 7.66
CA VAL A 38 4.69 -9.60 8.27
C VAL A 38 5.04 -10.04 9.69
N ASP A 39 4.04 -10.46 10.46
CA ASP A 39 4.25 -10.92 11.82
C ASP A 39 5.11 -12.18 11.86
N ALA A 40 5.07 -12.97 10.80
CA ALA A 40 5.89 -14.18 10.68
C ALA A 40 7.32 -13.88 10.19
N GLY A 41 7.67 -12.61 10.03
CA GLY A 41 9.01 -12.20 9.62
C GLY A 41 9.19 -12.02 8.13
N GLN A 42 8.11 -12.07 7.36
CA GLN A 42 8.16 -11.88 5.91
C GLN A 42 8.12 -10.40 5.56
N THR A 43 8.70 -10.06 4.41
CA THR A 43 8.63 -8.71 3.89
C THR A 43 7.55 -8.66 2.82
N VAL A 44 6.60 -7.73 2.95
CA VAL A 44 5.50 -7.59 2.01
C VAL A 44 5.52 -6.18 1.42
N ILE A 45 5.58 -6.10 0.11
CA ILE A 45 5.53 -4.84 -0.63
C ILE A 45 4.26 -4.87 -1.47
N VAL A 46 3.44 -3.84 -1.33
CA VAL A 46 2.15 -3.77 -2.02
C VAL A 46 2.11 -2.50 -2.84
N VAL A 47 1.80 -2.63 -4.13
CA VAL A 47 1.52 -1.48 -4.98
C VAL A 47 0.02 -1.28 -4.95
N GLU A 48 -0.43 -0.17 -4.37
CA GLU A 48 -1.85 -0.01 -4.09
C GLU A 48 -2.24 1.46 -4.06
N HIS A 49 -3.52 1.72 -4.31
CA HIS A 49 -4.12 3.03 -4.11
C HIS A 49 -5.37 2.96 -3.23
N ASP A 50 -5.67 1.79 -2.69
CA ASP A 50 -6.77 1.62 -1.75
C ASP A 50 -6.32 2.14 -0.38
N LEU A 51 -7.03 3.15 0.13
CA LEU A 51 -6.64 3.80 1.38
C LEU A 51 -6.74 2.89 2.59
N SER A 52 -7.62 1.89 2.56
CA SER A 52 -7.73 0.94 3.66
C SER A 52 -6.42 0.17 3.83
N VAL A 53 -5.79 -0.19 2.72
CA VAL A 53 -4.52 -0.91 2.74
C VAL A 53 -3.38 0.05 3.10
N ILE A 54 -3.34 1.20 2.46
CA ILE A 54 -2.27 2.19 2.70
C ILE A 54 -2.23 2.61 4.16
N ALA A 55 -3.40 2.85 4.76
CA ALA A 55 -3.48 3.31 6.14
C ALA A 55 -2.96 2.29 7.14
N GLN A 56 -2.89 1.03 6.77
CA GLN A 56 -2.42 -0.03 7.66
C GLN A 56 -0.98 -0.47 7.38
N ALA A 57 -0.32 0.18 6.42
CA ALA A 57 1.07 -0.14 6.13
C ALA A 57 1.99 0.38 7.23
N ASP A 58 3.10 -0.31 7.42
CA ASP A 58 4.12 0.17 8.34
C ASP A 58 4.88 1.34 7.74
N ARG A 59 5.03 1.33 6.42
CA ARG A 59 5.72 2.37 5.71
C ARG A 59 5.09 2.55 4.33
N VAL A 60 4.95 3.79 3.92
CA VAL A 60 4.39 4.15 2.63
C VAL A 60 5.42 4.89 1.82
N ILE A 61 5.51 4.55 0.54
CA ILE A 61 6.35 5.26 -0.42
C ILE A 61 5.42 5.84 -1.47
N GLU A 62 5.31 7.14 -1.51
CA GLU A 62 4.44 7.81 -2.47
C GLU A 62 5.26 8.22 -3.69
N MET A 63 4.80 7.79 -4.86
CA MET A 63 5.46 8.10 -6.11
C MET A 63 4.89 9.38 -6.71
N GLY A 64 5.74 10.10 -7.44
CA GLY A 64 5.38 11.38 -8.01
C GLY A 64 4.26 11.29 -9.04
N PRO A 65 3.65 12.44 -9.35
CA PRO A 65 2.48 12.46 -10.22
C PRO A 65 2.82 12.06 -11.64
N GLY A 66 1.81 11.60 -12.36
CA GLY A 66 1.94 11.24 -13.76
C GLY A 66 2.53 9.86 -13.96
N ALA A 67 2.78 9.55 -15.20
CA ALA A 67 3.35 8.27 -15.62
C ALA A 67 4.45 8.51 -16.64
N GLY A 68 5.24 7.49 -16.91
CA GLY A 68 6.32 7.61 -17.88
C GLY A 68 7.49 8.42 -17.32
N ALA A 69 8.07 9.25 -18.17
CA ALA A 69 9.29 9.99 -17.82
C ALA A 69 9.09 10.98 -16.68
N ASP A 70 7.88 11.53 -16.56
CA ASP A 70 7.58 12.53 -15.54
C ASP A 70 7.07 11.89 -14.24
N GLY A 71 6.76 10.61 -14.27
CA GLY A 71 6.33 9.88 -13.10
C GLY A 71 7.46 9.06 -12.51
N GLY A 72 7.15 8.27 -11.49
CA GLY A 72 8.09 7.32 -10.94
C GLY A 72 9.13 7.91 -10.00
N GLN A 73 8.96 9.15 -9.57
CA GLN A 73 9.85 9.75 -8.58
C GLN A 73 9.22 9.65 -7.19
N VAL A 74 10.04 9.35 -6.19
CA VAL A 74 9.57 9.32 -4.83
C VAL A 74 9.36 10.76 -4.34
N VAL A 75 8.13 11.09 -3.95
CA VAL A 75 7.82 12.43 -3.45
C VAL A 75 7.66 12.46 -1.93
N ALA A 76 7.36 11.33 -1.31
CA ALA A 76 7.24 11.27 0.15
C ALA A 76 7.41 9.83 0.60
N THR A 77 7.98 9.65 1.78
CA THR A 77 8.09 8.32 2.39
C THR A 77 7.93 8.47 3.90
N GLY A 78 7.39 7.46 4.54
CA GLY A 78 7.20 7.45 5.98
C GLY A 78 6.05 6.54 6.37
N THR A 79 5.66 6.62 7.63
CA THR A 79 4.45 5.94 8.08
C THR A 79 3.22 6.65 7.53
N PRO A 80 2.05 5.99 7.52
CA PRO A 80 0.82 6.68 7.11
C PRO A 80 0.57 7.96 7.90
N ALA A 81 0.85 7.95 9.20
CA ALA A 81 0.68 9.14 10.03
C ALA A 81 1.61 10.28 9.59
N GLN A 82 2.84 9.94 9.24
CA GLN A 82 3.80 10.94 8.75
C GLN A 82 3.37 11.52 7.41
N LEU A 83 2.86 10.67 6.52
CA LEU A 83 2.39 11.13 5.22
C LEU A 83 1.15 12.00 5.34
N ALA A 84 0.30 11.75 6.32
CA ALA A 84 -0.89 12.56 6.54
C ALA A 84 -0.54 14.02 6.87
N GLU A 85 0.67 14.29 7.33
CA GLU A 85 1.15 15.63 7.61
C GLU A 85 1.80 16.30 6.39
N ARG A 86 1.92 15.56 5.27
CA ARG A 86 2.55 16.08 4.07
C ARG A 86 1.53 16.68 3.13
N ASP A 87 1.99 17.68 2.35
CA ASP A 87 1.14 18.32 1.35
C ASP A 87 1.26 17.59 0.01
N THR A 88 0.88 16.33 0.02
CA THR A 88 0.86 15.48 -1.16
C THR A 88 -0.55 14.96 -1.38
N ALA A 89 -0.80 14.40 -2.56
CA ALA A 89 -2.13 13.86 -2.88
C ALA A 89 -2.53 12.77 -1.86
N THR A 90 -1.64 11.82 -1.60
CA THR A 90 -1.92 10.75 -0.65
C THR A 90 -2.00 11.29 0.77
N GLY A 91 -1.11 12.22 1.12
CA GLY A 91 -1.11 12.83 2.46
C GLY A 91 -2.42 13.51 2.79
N LYS A 92 -2.96 14.27 1.85
CA LYS A 92 -4.23 14.96 2.04
C LYS A 92 -5.38 13.99 2.29
N VAL A 93 -5.44 12.91 1.51
CA VAL A 93 -6.51 11.93 1.66
C VAL A 93 -6.36 11.16 2.97
N LEU A 94 -5.15 10.83 3.36
CA LEU A 94 -4.90 10.16 4.64
C LEU A 94 -5.31 11.05 5.81
N ALA A 95 -5.03 12.34 5.73
CA ALA A 95 -5.42 13.28 6.77
C ALA A 95 -6.95 13.35 6.90
N GLU A 96 -7.67 13.39 5.80
CA GLU A 96 -9.13 13.39 5.79
C GLU A 96 -9.69 12.12 6.42
N ARG A 97 -9.10 10.97 6.10
CA ARG A 97 -9.55 9.70 6.62
C ARG A 97 -9.35 9.62 8.14
N SER A 98 -8.32 10.27 8.67
CA SER A 98 -8.01 10.22 10.09
C SER A 98 -8.81 11.22 10.91
N ALA A 99 -9.44 12.18 10.26
CA ALA A 99 -10.17 13.26 10.93
C ALA A 99 -11.49 12.79 11.56
#